data_6aaef76a1b7023dd6fce214d17bffe50
#
_entry.id   6aaef76a1b7023dd6fce214d17bffe50
#
_cell.length_a   1.000
_cell.length_b   1.000
_cell.length_c   1.000
_cell.angle_alpha   90.00
_cell.angle_beta   90.00
_cell.angle_gamma   90.00
#
_symmetry.space_group_name_H-M   'P 1'
#
loop_
_entity.id
_entity.type
_entity.pdbx_description
1 polymer ?
#
loop_
_entity_poly.entity_id
_entity_poly.type
_entity_poly.pdbx_seq_one_letter_code
_entity_poly.pdbx_strand_id
1 'polypeptide(L)'
;MRLIVKEYIAQLREKDELDILLSRIYEQKGFVADSQPKTGNRQFGVDIQMHNSKELVFFVVKQGNIDRKVWSSDANAVRQSLDEIKDVAINQLTASERKKKIKIRVASNGYIEEAVMMNWKGYIRSNTIWSGISVDIDFIGIDDIVDMVITYFFNENLFADELKSDLRKAMYFVGEGNYKQKYYERITDTLIEGIKAGESSKKKFDKACATLYLSSQMICSYAHEERHDKTAIMVSEYVIIRYWKYLLEAKHLGKERYIDWLIKFCKCYERWNESYCSKLKSVADSESSLPAYNILENRVQIYEHLGFLASYACYLMNTKPEHSKWVQNIIIGIINRYPQYEYAPYDSDVRVIIMIYRLLKHNGNVKDIGAIMQWQARILAEYYRREGKYPAQSDSFEEAVAIEMKQAKEPYVTSAFWGYYLLLICIMDDRKLYELLFDFLRNDIKDVTKCVWFMRSNEELQFYDRYAMNAGGEGVEVQLAENYDTFRERTQYILQQYDKEKMSFDEYCFEGLEMIVCRYYGYIPRVKF
;
A
#
# COMPACT_ATOMS: atom_id res chain seq x y z
N MET A 1 22.14 -2.62 -11.38
CA MET A 1 21.52 -1.36 -10.97
C MET A 1 21.09 -0.50 -12.17
N ARG A 2 22.01 -0.08 -13.08
CA ARG A 2 21.66 0.77 -14.23
C ARG A 2 20.53 0.20 -15.10
N LEU A 3 20.56 -1.09 -15.43
CA LEU A 3 19.53 -1.76 -16.22
C LEU A 3 18.19 -1.75 -15.50
N ILE A 4 18.16 -2.09 -14.22
CA ILE A 4 16.95 -2.09 -13.38
C ILE A 4 16.31 -0.69 -13.33
N VAL A 5 17.12 0.34 -13.08
CA VAL A 5 16.64 1.73 -13.06
C VAL A 5 16.09 2.13 -14.43
N LYS A 6 16.74 1.70 -15.52
CA LYS A 6 16.31 1.98 -16.89
C LYS A 6 14.97 1.32 -17.21
N GLU A 7 14.80 0.05 -16.86
CA GLU A 7 13.53 -0.68 -17.03
C GLU A 7 12.40 0.01 -16.27
N TYR A 8 12.63 0.40 -15.02
CA TYR A 8 11.65 1.14 -14.24
C TYR A 8 11.28 2.49 -14.89
N ILE A 9 12.27 3.29 -15.31
CA ILE A 9 12.02 4.61 -15.92
C ILE A 9 11.27 4.46 -17.25
N ALA A 10 11.57 3.43 -18.05
CA ALA A 10 10.92 3.20 -19.34
C ALA A 10 9.39 3.00 -19.21
N GLN A 11 8.91 2.53 -18.07
CA GLN A 11 7.50 2.25 -17.81
C GLN A 11 6.73 3.46 -17.26
N LEU A 12 7.42 4.50 -16.80
CA LEU A 12 6.77 5.66 -16.19
C LEU A 12 5.89 6.40 -17.21
N ARG A 13 4.68 6.75 -16.79
CA ARG A 13 3.79 7.62 -17.55
C ARG A 13 4.29 9.05 -17.51
N GLU A 14 3.94 9.83 -18.52
CA GLU A 14 4.27 11.25 -18.65
C GLU A 14 3.84 12.03 -17.41
N LYS A 15 2.54 11.93 -17.06
CA LYS A 15 1.92 12.64 -15.93
C LYS A 15 1.88 11.79 -14.68
N ASP A 16 2.07 12.45 -13.54
CA ASP A 16 2.00 11.89 -12.19
C ASP A 16 3.12 10.89 -11.85
N GLU A 17 4.06 10.63 -12.79
CA GLU A 17 5.17 9.71 -12.56
C GLU A 17 6.51 10.27 -13.04
N LEU A 18 6.71 10.43 -14.36
CA LEU A 18 7.98 10.94 -14.92
C LEU A 18 8.21 12.41 -14.56
N ASP A 19 7.17 13.23 -14.62
CA ASP A 19 7.19 14.64 -14.20
C ASP A 19 7.54 14.78 -12.71
N ILE A 20 6.96 13.93 -11.84
CA ILE A 20 7.29 13.91 -10.41
C ILE A 20 8.74 13.48 -10.21
N LEU A 21 9.21 12.43 -10.89
CA LEU A 21 10.58 11.95 -10.79
C LEU A 21 11.58 13.05 -11.17
N LEU A 22 11.36 13.73 -12.30
CA LEU A 22 12.21 14.82 -12.77
C LEU A 22 12.25 15.99 -11.77
N SER A 23 11.09 16.38 -11.23
CA SER A 23 11.00 17.38 -10.18
C SER A 23 11.86 16.99 -8.97
N ARG A 24 11.77 15.75 -8.51
CA ARG A 24 12.55 15.25 -7.37
C ARG A 24 14.06 15.22 -7.64
N ILE A 25 14.47 14.84 -8.85
CA ILE A 25 15.88 14.89 -9.27
C ILE A 25 16.40 16.33 -9.17
N TYR A 26 15.65 17.29 -9.69
CA TYR A 26 16.07 18.70 -9.70
C TYR A 26 16.01 19.34 -8.31
N GLU A 27 15.10 18.94 -7.43
CA GLU A 27 15.13 19.32 -6.02
C GLU A 27 16.44 18.89 -5.36
N GLN A 28 16.96 17.69 -5.67
CA GLN A 28 18.27 17.23 -5.19
C GLN A 28 19.44 18.04 -5.75
N LYS A 29 19.28 18.63 -6.95
CA LYS A 29 20.23 19.57 -7.53
C LYS A 29 20.15 20.97 -6.89
N GLY A 30 19.19 21.22 -6.01
CA GLY A 30 19.01 22.49 -5.30
C GLY A 30 18.06 23.47 -6.02
N PHE A 31 17.19 22.96 -6.89
CA PHE A 31 16.10 23.73 -7.46
C PHE A 31 14.84 23.66 -6.58
N VAL A 32 13.98 24.64 -6.73
CA VAL A 32 12.64 24.72 -6.09
C VAL A 32 11.61 24.71 -7.21
N ALA A 33 10.54 23.93 -7.02
CA ALA A 33 9.44 23.89 -7.97
C ALA A 33 8.51 25.11 -7.77
N ASP A 34 8.27 25.88 -8.82
CA ASP A 34 7.33 27.02 -8.81
C ASP A 34 5.88 26.58 -9.07
N SER A 35 5.72 25.55 -9.88
CA SER A 35 4.43 24.94 -10.17
C SER A 35 4.56 23.42 -10.24
N GLN A 36 3.63 22.74 -9.59
CA GLN A 36 3.40 21.31 -9.87
C GLN A 36 2.36 21.20 -10.99
N PRO A 37 2.41 20.14 -11.82
CA PRO A 37 1.42 19.90 -12.86
C PRO A 37 0.02 19.89 -12.24
N LYS A 38 -0.86 20.80 -12.67
CA LYS A 38 -2.27 20.81 -12.26
C LYS A 38 -3.11 20.29 -13.41
N THR A 39 -3.75 19.17 -13.22
CA THR A 39 -4.74 18.62 -14.16
C THR A 39 -5.84 19.66 -14.40
N GLY A 40 -6.06 20.03 -15.67
CA GLY A 40 -7.17 20.92 -16.08
C GLY A 40 -6.84 22.39 -16.31
N ASN A 41 -5.65 22.89 -15.96
CA ASN A 41 -5.25 24.27 -16.29
C ASN A 41 -4.37 24.30 -17.54
N ARG A 42 -4.59 25.32 -18.40
CA ARG A 42 -3.77 25.57 -19.58
C ARG A 42 -2.36 25.96 -19.14
N GLN A 43 -1.36 25.12 -19.42
CA GLN A 43 0.02 25.27 -18.92
C GLN A 43 0.97 25.94 -19.92
N PHE A 44 0.47 26.40 -21.05
CA PHE A 44 1.25 27.10 -22.10
C PHE A 44 2.54 26.36 -22.49
N GLY A 45 2.43 25.02 -22.67
CA GLY A 45 3.54 24.17 -23.08
C GLY A 45 4.53 23.80 -21.98
N VAL A 46 4.35 24.28 -20.74
CA VAL A 46 5.24 23.99 -19.60
C VAL A 46 4.63 22.91 -18.71
N ASP A 47 5.27 21.74 -18.60
CA ASP A 47 4.84 20.69 -17.69
C ASP A 47 5.40 20.91 -16.27
N ILE A 48 6.66 21.36 -16.14
CA ILE A 48 7.30 21.64 -14.85
C ILE A 48 8.10 22.93 -14.97
N GLN A 49 7.98 23.81 -13.98
CA GLN A 49 8.82 24.99 -13.83
C GLN A 49 9.59 24.94 -12.53
N MET A 50 10.92 25.09 -12.60
CA MET A 50 11.80 25.02 -11.44
C MET A 50 12.87 26.10 -11.51
N HIS A 51 13.25 26.64 -10.36
CA HIS A 51 14.30 27.64 -10.30
C HIS A 51 15.26 27.43 -9.12
N ASN A 52 16.42 28.05 -9.24
CA ASN A 52 17.33 28.36 -8.15
C ASN A 52 17.76 29.84 -8.23
N SER A 53 18.78 30.23 -7.46
CA SER A 53 19.26 31.63 -7.46
C SER A 53 19.82 32.10 -8.82
N LYS A 54 20.27 31.19 -9.69
CA LYS A 54 21.01 31.48 -10.93
C LYS A 54 20.25 31.06 -12.19
N GLU A 55 19.38 30.09 -12.11
CA GLU A 55 18.78 29.41 -13.25
C GLU A 55 17.27 29.29 -13.09
N LEU A 56 16.55 29.34 -14.22
CA LEU A 56 15.14 29.01 -14.36
C LEU A 56 15.03 27.93 -15.44
N VAL A 57 14.34 26.83 -15.13
CA VAL A 57 14.23 25.66 -16.01
C VAL A 57 12.76 25.38 -16.29
N PHE A 58 12.41 25.31 -17.57
CA PHE A 58 11.12 24.84 -18.05
C PHE A 58 11.28 23.45 -18.65
N PHE A 59 10.37 22.54 -18.30
CA PHE A 59 10.34 21.20 -18.86
C PHE A 59 9.12 21.00 -19.76
N VAL A 60 9.37 20.32 -20.86
CA VAL A 60 8.38 19.63 -21.69
C VAL A 60 8.62 18.14 -21.49
N VAL A 61 7.67 17.45 -20.87
CA VAL A 61 7.80 16.00 -20.55
C VAL A 61 7.02 15.20 -21.57
N LYS A 62 7.61 14.09 -22.05
CA LYS A 62 6.96 13.15 -22.98
C LYS A 62 7.25 11.71 -22.57
N GLN A 63 6.31 10.81 -22.88
CA GLN A 63 6.47 9.39 -22.69
C GLN A 63 6.93 8.72 -24.00
N GLY A 64 7.90 7.80 -23.91
CA GLY A 64 8.39 7.01 -25.03
C GLY A 64 9.29 7.81 -25.99
N ASN A 65 9.51 7.27 -27.18
CA ASN A 65 10.39 7.89 -28.17
C ASN A 65 9.74 9.15 -28.79
N ILE A 66 10.59 10.12 -29.11
CA ILE A 66 10.18 11.30 -29.88
C ILE A 66 10.26 10.96 -31.37
N ASP A 67 9.18 10.44 -31.91
CA ASP A 67 8.98 10.21 -33.33
C ASP A 67 8.45 11.47 -34.05
N ARG A 68 8.17 11.39 -35.36
CA ARG A 68 7.64 12.52 -36.14
C ARG A 68 6.28 13.00 -35.62
N LYS A 69 5.45 12.09 -35.12
CA LYS A 69 4.11 12.40 -34.62
C LYS A 69 4.23 13.18 -33.31
N VAL A 70 4.97 12.66 -32.35
CA VAL A 70 5.24 13.32 -31.06
C VAL A 70 5.99 14.64 -31.25
N TRP A 71 6.84 14.76 -32.29
CA TRP A 71 7.57 15.99 -32.59
C TRP A 71 6.66 17.13 -33.07
N SER A 72 5.77 16.88 -34.05
CA SER A 72 5.09 17.98 -34.77
C SER A 72 3.61 17.77 -35.12
N SER A 73 3.03 16.58 -34.91
CA SER A 73 1.71 16.25 -35.45
C SER A 73 0.63 16.02 -34.38
N ASP A 74 1.00 15.69 -33.14
CA ASP A 74 0.06 15.52 -32.05
C ASP A 74 -0.45 16.87 -31.49
N ALA A 75 -1.62 16.86 -30.86
CA ALA A 75 -2.22 18.04 -30.23
C ALA A 75 -1.34 18.65 -29.12
N ASN A 76 -0.43 17.85 -28.53
CA ASN A 76 0.56 18.26 -27.53
C ASN A 76 1.99 17.96 -28.04
N ALA A 77 2.25 18.19 -29.32
CA ALA A 77 3.56 17.94 -29.91
C ALA A 77 4.65 18.76 -29.24
N VAL A 78 5.86 18.19 -29.16
CA VAL A 78 7.03 18.85 -28.55
C VAL A 78 7.26 20.24 -29.15
N ARG A 79 7.22 20.36 -30.48
CA ARG A 79 7.44 21.62 -31.17
C ARG A 79 6.39 22.68 -30.81
N GLN A 80 5.11 22.27 -30.73
CA GLN A 80 4.04 23.17 -30.31
C GLN A 80 4.24 23.65 -28.86
N SER A 81 4.60 22.74 -27.94
CA SER A 81 4.88 23.12 -26.56
C SER A 81 6.06 24.09 -26.45
N LEU A 82 7.12 23.88 -27.25
CA LEU A 82 8.26 24.81 -27.29
C LEU A 82 7.86 26.19 -27.85
N ASP A 83 7.03 26.22 -28.88
CA ASP A 83 6.51 27.47 -29.45
C ASP A 83 5.57 28.22 -28.47
N GLU A 84 4.74 27.48 -27.70
CA GLU A 84 3.93 28.08 -26.63
C GLU A 84 4.80 28.63 -25.47
N ILE A 85 5.86 27.98 -25.08
CA ILE A 85 6.81 28.48 -24.08
C ILE A 85 7.43 29.79 -24.59
N LYS A 86 7.86 29.81 -25.85
CA LYS A 86 8.46 30.99 -26.50
C LYS A 86 7.49 32.17 -26.55
N ASP A 87 6.25 31.91 -26.97
CA ASP A 87 5.28 32.99 -27.26
C ASP A 87 4.57 33.49 -25.99
N VAL A 88 4.44 32.63 -24.96
CA VAL A 88 3.68 32.96 -23.75
C VAL A 88 4.56 32.97 -22.52
N ALA A 89 5.15 31.84 -22.13
CA ALA A 89 5.82 31.70 -20.82
C ALA A 89 7.01 32.67 -20.68
N ILE A 90 7.85 32.79 -21.71
CA ILE A 90 9.00 33.71 -21.71
C ILE A 90 8.58 35.18 -21.63
N ASN A 91 7.47 35.53 -22.23
CA ASN A 91 6.97 36.92 -22.22
C ASN A 91 6.36 37.33 -20.87
N GLN A 92 5.92 36.35 -20.06
CA GLN A 92 5.36 36.58 -18.73
C GLN A 92 6.41 36.65 -17.62
N LEU A 93 7.69 36.40 -17.92
CA LEU A 93 8.78 36.43 -16.93
C LEU A 93 8.91 37.82 -16.28
N THR A 94 9.03 37.82 -14.97
CA THR A 94 9.34 39.01 -14.17
C THR A 94 10.75 39.52 -14.46
N ALA A 95 11.02 40.79 -14.12
CA ALA A 95 12.34 41.40 -14.30
C ALA A 95 13.48 40.64 -13.54
N SER A 96 13.16 39.98 -12.44
CA SER A 96 14.09 39.16 -11.69
C SER A 96 14.39 37.82 -12.37
N GLU A 97 13.38 37.20 -12.95
CA GLU A 97 13.51 35.92 -13.67
C GLU A 97 14.26 36.09 -14.98
N ARG A 98 14.05 37.18 -15.69
CA ARG A 98 14.79 37.50 -16.92
C ARG A 98 16.30 37.65 -16.74
N LYS A 99 16.77 37.88 -15.50
CA LYS A 99 18.19 37.93 -15.15
C LYS A 99 18.83 36.56 -14.93
N LYS A 100 18.02 35.51 -14.75
CA LYS A 100 18.49 34.15 -14.59
C LYS A 100 18.84 33.51 -15.94
N LYS A 101 19.69 32.48 -15.92
CA LYS A 101 19.94 31.67 -17.11
C LYS A 101 18.68 30.83 -17.39
N ILE A 102 18.06 31.05 -18.54
CA ILE A 102 16.85 30.31 -18.94
C ILE A 102 17.24 29.01 -19.63
N LYS A 103 16.73 27.90 -19.10
CA LYS A 103 16.94 26.55 -19.66
C LYS A 103 15.59 25.93 -20.03
N ILE A 104 15.51 25.40 -21.24
CA ILE A 104 14.37 24.63 -21.73
C ILE A 104 14.83 23.19 -21.86
N ARG A 105 14.12 22.26 -21.20
CA ARG A 105 14.46 20.83 -21.19
C ARG A 105 13.30 20.03 -21.72
N VAL A 106 13.50 19.39 -22.87
CA VAL A 106 12.58 18.35 -23.34
C VAL A 106 13.05 17.04 -22.74
N ALA A 107 12.25 16.47 -21.88
CA ALA A 107 12.59 15.24 -21.15
C ALA A 107 11.68 14.08 -21.59
N SER A 108 12.27 12.91 -21.84
CA SER A 108 11.51 11.72 -22.19
C SER A 108 12.16 10.45 -21.62
N ASN A 109 11.33 9.47 -21.25
CA ASN A 109 11.81 8.12 -20.94
C ASN A 109 12.09 7.25 -22.18
N GLY A 110 12.32 7.89 -23.32
CA GLY A 110 12.76 7.30 -24.58
C GLY A 110 13.91 8.08 -25.19
N TYR A 111 14.02 8.06 -26.52
CA TYR A 111 15.05 8.68 -27.31
C TYR A 111 14.44 9.59 -28.39
N ILE A 112 15.23 10.50 -28.96
CA ILE A 112 14.85 11.16 -30.21
C ILE A 112 15.16 10.20 -31.36
N GLU A 113 14.15 9.86 -32.15
CA GLU A 113 14.34 9.00 -33.32
C GLU A 113 15.19 9.69 -34.40
N GLU A 114 15.95 8.88 -35.16
CA GLU A 114 16.83 9.37 -36.20
C GLU A 114 16.08 10.24 -37.23
N ALA A 115 14.85 9.84 -37.54
CA ALA A 115 13.96 10.57 -38.46
C ALA A 115 13.60 12.01 -37.99
N VAL A 116 13.75 12.31 -36.70
CA VAL A 116 13.46 13.62 -36.08
C VAL A 116 14.73 14.38 -35.73
N MET A 117 15.87 13.71 -35.62
CA MET A 117 17.11 14.29 -35.12
C MET A 117 17.56 15.54 -35.90
N MET A 118 17.39 15.56 -37.23
CA MET A 118 17.72 16.73 -38.05
C MET A 118 16.79 17.92 -37.78
N ASN A 119 15.49 17.64 -37.60
CA ASN A 119 14.49 18.68 -37.28
C ASN A 119 14.76 19.27 -35.89
N TRP A 120 15.10 18.41 -34.89
CA TRP A 120 15.50 18.80 -33.55
C TRP A 120 16.74 19.74 -33.57
N LYS A 121 17.80 19.32 -34.23
CA LYS A 121 19.03 20.11 -34.36
C LYS A 121 18.79 21.43 -35.09
N GLY A 122 17.97 21.43 -36.14
CA GLY A 122 17.58 22.62 -36.87
C GLY A 122 16.81 23.62 -36.00
N TYR A 123 15.83 23.09 -35.22
CA TYR A 123 15.04 23.93 -34.31
C TYR A 123 15.91 24.61 -33.25
N ILE A 124 16.80 23.87 -32.59
CA ILE A 124 17.70 24.42 -31.57
C ILE A 124 18.56 25.53 -32.15
N ARG A 125 19.20 25.30 -33.32
CA ARG A 125 20.08 26.30 -33.97
C ARG A 125 19.35 27.59 -34.30
N SER A 126 18.09 27.51 -34.66
CA SER A 126 17.28 28.68 -35.06
C SER A 126 16.61 29.36 -33.87
N ASN A 127 16.65 28.79 -32.66
CA ASN A 127 15.90 29.25 -31.51
C ASN A 127 16.78 29.47 -30.26
N THR A 128 17.90 30.15 -30.39
CA THR A 128 18.84 30.47 -29.29
C THR A 128 18.48 31.74 -28.52
N ILE A 129 17.63 32.60 -29.12
CA ILE A 129 17.19 33.87 -28.52
C ILE A 129 15.68 33.98 -28.65
N TRP A 130 14.99 34.12 -27.50
CA TRP A 130 13.53 34.33 -27.42
C TRP A 130 13.23 35.64 -26.71
N SER A 131 12.50 36.53 -27.35
CA SER A 131 12.15 37.85 -26.80
C SER A 131 13.35 38.61 -26.23
N GLY A 132 14.51 38.52 -26.91
CA GLY A 132 15.76 39.19 -26.49
C GLY A 132 16.52 38.46 -25.37
N ILE A 133 16.06 37.28 -24.91
CA ILE A 133 16.67 36.49 -23.86
C ILE A 133 17.36 35.26 -24.48
N SER A 134 18.62 35.02 -24.11
CA SER A 134 19.31 33.80 -24.50
C SER A 134 18.70 32.58 -23.78
N VAL A 135 18.33 31.56 -24.54
CA VAL A 135 17.76 30.32 -24.04
C VAL A 135 18.66 29.12 -24.37
N ASP A 136 18.76 28.19 -23.44
CA ASP A 136 19.53 26.95 -23.57
C ASP A 136 18.54 25.78 -23.68
N ILE A 137 18.33 25.28 -24.90
CA ILE A 137 17.39 24.19 -25.21
C ILE A 137 18.17 22.89 -25.34
N ASP A 138 17.77 21.86 -24.58
CA ASP A 138 18.44 20.56 -24.62
C ASP A 138 17.45 19.41 -24.37
N PHE A 139 17.84 18.20 -24.75
CA PHE A 139 17.09 16.97 -24.56
C PHE A 139 17.66 16.14 -23.41
N ILE A 140 16.77 15.63 -22.57
CA ILE A 140 17.09 14.71 -21.48
C ILE A 140 16.43 13.38 -21.81
N GLY A 141 17.20 12.44 -22.32
CA GLY A 141 16.72 11.11 -22.66
C GLY A 141 16.75 10.14 -21.48
N ILE A 142 16.28 8.92 -21.71
CA ILE A 142 16.20 7.88 -20.66
C ILE A 142 17.57 7.61 -20.01
N ASP A 143 18.66 7.58 -20.76
CA ASP A 143 19.97 7.32 -20.20
C ASP A 143 20.47 8.45 -19.29
N ASP A 144 20.17 9.72 -19.63
CA ASP A 144 20.47 10.87 -18.79
C ASP A 144 19.67 10.83 -17.48
N ILE A 145 18.39 10.44 -17.56
CA ILE A 145 17.51 10.30 -16.38
C ILE A 145 18.05 9.19 -15.49
N VAL A 146 18.44 8.04 -16.06
CA VAL A 146 19.08 6.92 -15.33
C VAL A 146 20.32 7.36 -14.59
N ASP A 147 21.22 8.11 -15.25
CA ASP A 147 22.45 8.60 -14.63
C ASP A 147 22.17 9.59 -13.50
N MET A 148 21.18 10.46 -13.69
CA MET A 148 20.74 11.35 -12.63
C MET A 148 20.14 10.60 -11.44
N VAL A 149 19.29 9.60 -11.67
CA VAL A 149 18.72 8.77 -10.60
C VAL A 149 19.81 8.05 -9.82
N ILE A 150 20.76 7.42 -10.50
CA ILE A 150 21.88 6.73 -9.83
C ILE A 150 22.72 7.72 -9.01
N THR A 151 23.02 8.88 -9.57
CA THR A 151 23.87 9.89 -8.92
C THR A 151 23.18 10.50 -7.70
N TYR A 152 21.89 10.81 -7.79
CA TYR A 152 21.21 11.58 -6.75
C TYR A 152 20.48 10.72 -5.71
N PHE A 153 20.05 9.50 -6.05
CA PHE A 153 19.32 8.62 -5.14
C PHE A 153 20.10 7.37 -4.72
N PHE A 154 20.78 6.70 -5.64
CA PHE A 154 21.49 5.44 -5.37
C PHE A 154 23.01 5.60 -5.20
N ASN A 155 23.44 6.68 -4.56
CA ASN A 155 24.86 6.84 -4.27
C ASN A 155 25.32 5.94 -3.11
N GLU A 156 26.63 5.74 -3.01
CA GLU A 156 27.28 4.82 -2.06
C GLU A 156 26.98 5.14 -0.58
N ASN A 157 26.70 6.39 -0.24
CA ASN A 157 26.41 6.80 1.13
C ASN A 157 25.02 6.43 1.63
N LEU A 158 24.05 6.26 0.72
CA LEU A 158 22.65 5.94 1.05
C LEU A 158 22.26 4.53 0.62
N PHE A 159 22.91 4.00 -0.40
CA PHE A 159 22.55 2.72 -0.99
C PHE A 159 23.81 1.88 -1.19
N ALA A 160 24.29 1.31 -0.08
CA ALA A 160 25.47 0.43 -0.06
C ALA A 160 25.29 -0.77 -1.02
N ASP A 161 26.41 -1.41 -1.38
CA ASP A 161 26.38 -2.55 -2.32
C ASP A 161 25.52 -3.72 -1.83
N GLU A 162 25.40 -3.90 -0.51
CA GLU A 162 24.51 -4.89 0.08
C GLU A 162 23.04 -4.62 -0.25
N LEU A 163 22.58 -3.36 -0.15
CA LEU A 163 21.22 -2.97 -0.51
C LEU A 163 20.97 -3.10 -2.02
N LYS A 164 21.99 -2.84 -2.86
CA LYS A 164 21.90 -3.11 -4.30
C LYS A 164 21.70 -4.59 -4.59
N SER A 165 22.39 -5.45 -3.82
CA SER A 165 22.20 -6.90 -3.89
C SER A 165 20.81 -7.31 -3.46
N ASP A 166 20.30 -6.74 -2.36
CA ASP A 166 18.97 -7.04 -1.85
C ASP A 166 17.86 -6.57 -2.81
N LEU A 167 18.03 -5.40 -3.43
CA LEU A 167 17.07 -4.92 -4.44
C LEU A 167 17.00 -5.88 -5.64
N ARG A 168 18.15 -6.34 -6.14
CA ARG A 168 18.18 -7.35 -7.23
C ARG A 168 17.50 -8.66 -6.81
N LYS A 169 17.75 -9.12 -5.58
CA LYS A 169 17.12 -10.34 -5.05
C LYS A 169 15.63 -10.17 -4.85
N ALA A 170 15.18 -9.02 -4.31
CA ALA A 170 13.76 -8.73 -4.18
C ALA A 170 13.05 -8.81 -5.52
N MET A 171 13.60 -8.19 -6.57
CA MET A 171 13.03 -8.25 -7.92
C MET A 171 13.08 -9.64 -8.54
N TYR A 172 14.22 -10.36 -8.41
CA TYR A 172 14.35 -11.72 -8.90
C TYR A 172 13.30 -12.67 -8.30
N PHE A 173 13.14 -12.66 -6.96
CA PHE A 173 12.17 -13.54 -6.30
C PHE A 173 10.71 -13.19 -6.60
N VAL A 174 10.42 -11.93 -6.91
CA VAL A 174 9.10 -11.56 -7.41
C VAL A 174 8.86 -12.17 -8.78
N GLY A 175 9.81 -12.04 -9.71
CA GLY A 175 9.69 -12.58 -11.07
C GLY A 175 9.56 -14.10 -11.10
N GLU A 176 10.23 -14.80 -10.17
CA GLU A 176 10.13 -16.26 -10.04
C GLU A 176 8.85 -16.72 -9.29
N GLY A 177 7.99 -15.81 -8.85
CA GLY A 177 6.83 -16.13 -8.03
C GLY A 177 7.16 -16.64 -6.61
N ASN A 178 8.43 -16.71 -6.25
CA ASN A 178 8.93 -17.13 -4.94
C ASN A 178 9.35 -15.91 -4.14
N TYR A 179 8.37 -15.22 -3.59
CA TYR A 179 8.58 -13.98 -2.90
C TYR A 179 9.18 -14.15 -1.50
N LYS A 180 10.29 -13.46 -1.23
CA LYS A 180 10.97 -13.46 0.07
C LYS A 180 10.98 -12.06 0.68
N GLN A 181 10.07 -11.84 1.62
CA GLN A 181 9.88 -10.56 2.33
C GLN A 181 11.16 -9.96 2.90
N LYS A 182 12.06 -10.78 3.43
CA LYS A 182 13.29 -10.35 4.09
C LYS A 182 14.16 -9.37 3.30
N TYR A 183 14.08 -9.38 1.98
CA TYR A 183 14.94 -8.51 1.15
C TYR A 183 14.42 -7.08 1.10
N TYR A 184 13.13 -6.87 0.84
CA TYR A 184 12.60 -5.51 0.85
C TYR A 184 12.44 -4.97 2.28
N GLU A 185 12.16 -5.82 3.26
CA GLU A 185 12.12 -5.44 4.67
C GLU A 185 13.48 -4.87 5.09
N ARG A 186 14.58 -5.55 4.77
CA ARG A 186 15.94 -5.06 5.07
C ARG A 186 16.27 -3.77 4.34
N ILE A 187 15.88 -3.62 3.07
CA ILE A 187 16.03 -2.36 2.33
C ILE A 187 15.31 -1.23 3.07
N THR A 188 14.05 -1.45 3.41
CA THR A 188 13.21 -0.46 4.10
C THR A 188 13.81 -0.09 5.45
N ASP A 189 14.16 -1.06 6.29
CA ASP A 189 14.71 -0.82 7.62
C ASP A 189 16.04 -0.06 7.56
N THR A 190 16.94 -0.43 6.65
CA THR A 190 18.22 0.27 6.48
C THR A 190 18.02 1.71 6.03
N LEU A 191 17.05 1.96 5.12
CA LEU A 191 16.75 3.32 4.67
C LEU A 191 16.04 4.14 5.74
N ILE A 192 15.22 3.54 6.59
CA ILE A 192 14.64 4.20 7.78
C ILE A 192 15.74 4.63 8.76
N GLU A 193 16.76 3.80 9.01
CA GLU A 193 17.93 4.20 9.81
C GLU A 193 18.70 5.35 9.14
N GLY A 194 18.80 5.34 7.81
CA GLY A 194 19.35 6.46 7.05
C GLY A 194 18.54 7.76 7.17
N ILE A 195 17.22 7.65 7.27
CA ILE A 195 16.30 8.77 7.52
C ILE A 195 16.56 9.35 8.92
N LYS A 196 16.65 8.51 9.96
CA LYS A 196 16.98 8.90 11.34
C LYS A 196 18.32 9.62 11.39
N ALA A 197 19.36 9.06 10.79
CA ALA A 197 20.70 9.67 10.73
C ALA A 197 20.74 11.00 9.97
N GLY A 198 19.87 11.17 8.96
CA GLY A 198 19.76 12.38 8.13
C GLY A 198 18.89 13.50 8.72
N GLU A 199 18.19 13.27 9.81
CA GLU A 199 17.13 14.12 10.35
C GLU A 199 17.56 15.57 10.64
N SER A 200 18.79 15.77 11.08
CA SER A 200 19.35 17.10 11.39
C SER A 200 19.50 18.02 10.17
N SER A 201 19.46 17.47 8.95
CA SER A 201 19.56 18.19 7.69
C SER A 201 18.35 17.94 6.80
N LYS A 202 17.60 19.00 6.45
CA LYS A 202 16.46 18.90 5.54
C LYS A 202 16.82 18.14 4.25
N LYS A 203 17.95 18.49 3.64
CA LYS A 203 18.42 17.87 2.39
C LYS A 203 18.73 16.39 2.54
N LYS A 204 19.39 15.97 3.63
CA LYS A 204 19.73 14.56 3.88
C LYS A 204 18.47 13.74 4.15
N PHE A 205 17.58 14.25 4.97
CA PHE A 205 16.29 13.62 5.27
C PHE A 205 15.45 13.41 4.00
N ASP A 206 15.21 14.48 3.22
CA ASP A 206 14.38 14.40 2.00
C ASP A 206 15.01 13.45 0.97
N LYS A 207 16.35 13.43 0.88
CA LYS A 207 17.06 12.48 0.00
C LYS A 207 16.86 11.03 0.44
N ALA A 208 16.97 10.73 1.74
CA ALA A 208 16.75 9.38 2.26
C ALA A 208 15.30 8.91 2.05
N CYS A 209 14.31 9.77 2.32
CA CYS A 209 12.90 9.49 2.05
C CYS A 209 12.64 9.27 0.55
N ALA A 210 13.23 10.09 -0.33
CA ALA A 210 13.10 9.91 -1.78
C ALA A 210 13.73 8.60 -2.26
N THR A 211 14.85 8.17 -1.66
CA THR A 211 15.49 6.89 -1.97
C THR A 211 14.60 5.71 -1.53
N LEU A 212 13.99 5.79 -0.34
CA LEU A 212 13.02 4.79 0.14
C LEU A 212 11.82 4.71 -0.79
N TYR A 213 11.24 5.87 -1.16
CA TYR A 213 10.13 5.95 -2.10
C TYR A 213 10.48 5.28 -3.44
N LEU A 214 11.60 5.66 -4.04
CA LEU A 214 11.99 5.17 -5.37
C LEU A 214 12.29 3.67 -5.36
N SER A 215 13.04 3.17 -4.37
CA SER A 215 13.36 1.73 -4.27
C SER A 215 12.11 0.89 -4.06
N SER A 216 11.16 1.34 -3.23
CA SER A 216 9.88 0.65 -3.04
C SER A 216 9.04 0.65 -4.33
N GLN A 217 8.97 1.79 -5.06
CA GLN A 217 8.24 1.86 -6.33
C GLN A 217 8.84 0.96 -7.41
N MET A 218 10.15 0.83 -7.48
CA MET A 218 10.80 -0.09 -8.42
C MET A 218 10.38 -1.54 -8.17
N ILE A 219 10.37 -1.98 -6.91
CA ILE A 219 9.91 -3.34 -6.55
C ILE A 219 8.42 -3.52 -6.86
N CYS A 220 7.59 -2.53 -6.49
CA CYS A 220 6.16 -2.57 -6.73
C CYS A 220 5.79 -2.61 -8.21
N SER A 221 6.42 -1.76 -9.03
CA SER A 221 6.17 -1.73 -10.49
C SER A 221 6.56 -3.05 -11.14
N TYR A 222 7.71 -3.61 -10.77
CA TYR A 222 8.15 -4.91 -11.28
C TYR A 222 7.20 -6.04 -10.84
N ALA A 223 6.76 -6.02 -9.56
CA ALA A 223 5.79 -6.98 -9.06
C ALA A 223 4.45 -6.90 -9.84
N HIS A 224 4.00 -5.70 -10.16
CA HIS A 224 2.78 -5.48 -10.93
C HIS A 224 2.88 -6.03 -12.36
N GLU A 225 4.02 -5.82 -13.04
CA GLU A 225 4.26 -6.35 -14.40
C GLU A 225 4.28 -7.87 -14.43
N GLU A 226 4.92 -8.47 -13.43
CA GLU A 226 4.94 -9.92 -13.24
C GLU A 226 3.61 -10.48 -12.69
N ARG A 227 2.57 -9.63 -12.56
CA ARG A 227 1.22 -9.97 -12.06
C ARG A 227 1.18 -10.39 -10.59
N HIS A 228 2.15 -9.97 -9.80
CA HIS A 228 2.24 -10.21 -8.35
C HIS A 228 1.77 -8.98 -7.55
N ASP A 229 0.55 -8.47 -7.83
CA ASP A 229 0.01 -7.25 -7.19
C ASP A 229 0.00 -7.30 -5.65
N LYS A 230 -0.24 -8.47 -5.06
CA LYS A 230 -0.18 -8.65 -3.60
C LYS A 230 1.18 -8.24 -3.04
N THR A 231 2.27 -8.57 -3.75
CA THR A 231 3.62 -8.15 -3.37
C THR A 231 3.78 -6.62 -3.40
N ALA A 232 3.26 -5.95 -4.43
CA ALA A 232 3.31 -4.49 -4.50
C ALA A 232 2.59 -3.83 -3.33
N ILE A 233 1.42 -4.37 -2.94
CA ILE A 233 0.68 -3.91 -1.76
C ILE A 233 1.50 -4.14 -0.49
N MET A 234 2.06 -5.34 -0.29
CA MET A 234 2.84 -5.70 0.91
C MET A 234 4.08 -4.83 1.09
N VAL A 235 4.80 -4.52 0.00
CA VAL A 235 5.94 -3.59 0.04
C VAL A 235 5.50 -2.21 0.50
N SER A 236 4.38 -1.70 -0.04
CA SER A 236 3.84 -0.38 0.33
C SER A 236 3.37 -0.34 1.79
N GLU A 237 2.74 -1.41 2.27
CA GLU A 237 2.32 -1.55 3.67
C GLU A 237 3.51 -1.52 4.62
N TYR A 238 4.56 -2.29 4.33
CA TYR A 238 5.74 -2.31 5.18
C TYR A 238 6.41 -0.94 5.28
N VAL A 239 6.53 -0.22 4.16
CA VAL A 239 7.05 1.16 4.15
C VAL A 239 6.22 2.07 5.06
N ILE A 240 4.88 2.01 4.98
CA ILE A 240 3.99 2.82 5.83
C ILE A 240 4.18 2.46 7.30
N ILE A 241 4.18 1.17 7.64
CA ILE A 241 4.34 0.68 9.02
C ILE A 241 5.66 1.16 9.62
N ARG A 242 6.77 0.97 8.90
CA ARG A 242 8.11 1.34 9.39
C ARG A 242 8.31 2.85 9.46
N TYR A 243 7.76 3.60 8.51
CA TYR A 243 7.82 5.06 8.54
C TYR A 243 6.94 5.65 9.65
N TRP A 244 5.74 5.11 9.88
CA TRP A 244 4.91 5.50 11.02
C TRP A 244 5.59 5.24 12.35
N LYS A 245 6.17 4.04 12.54
CA LYS A 245 6.96 3.72 13.74
C LYS A 245 8.06 4.75 13.97
N TYR A 246 8.81 5.12 12.92
CA TYR A 246 9.81 6.18 13.00
C TYR A 246 9.22 7.51 13.45
N LEU A 247 8.07 7.94 12.89
CA LEU A 247 7.42 9.20 13.28
C LEU A 247 7.01 9.20 14.76
N LEU A 248 6.55 8.07 15.26
CA LEU A 248 6.14 7.91 16.65
C LEU A 248 7.35 7.97 17.58
N GLU A 249 8.42 7.19 17.32
CA GLU A 249 9.66 7.18 18.08
C GLU A 249 10.33 8.56 18.14
N ALA A 250 10.38 9.27 17.02
CA ALA A 250 10.99 10.58 16.90
C ALA A 250 10.09 11.74 17.32
N LYS A 251 8.84 11.48 17.75
CA LYS A 251 7.82 12.48 18.09
C LYS A 251 7.60 13.50 16.97
N HIS A 252 7.44 13.01 15.74
CA HIS A 252 7.25 13.82 14.53
C HIS A 252 5.82 13.77 13.99
N LEU A 253 4.92 13.01 14.60
CA LEU A 253 3.50 13.04 14.29
C LEU A 253 2.96 14.48 14.46
N GLY A 254 2.16 14.92 13.48
CA GLY A 254 1.63 16.28 13.42
C GLY A 254 2.58 17.35 12.83
N LYS A 255 3.83 17.02 12.49
CA LYS A 255 4.75 17.95 11.81
C LYS A 255 4.65 17.81 10.29
N GLU A 256 4.19 18.85 9.60
CA GLU A 256 3.85 18.88 8.16
C GLU A 256 4.90 18.20 7.26
N ARG A 257 6.17 18.59 7.38
CA ARG A 257 7.26 18.04 6.56
C ARG A 257 7.36 16.52 6.59
N TYR A 258 7.12 15.91 7.73
CA TYR A 258 7.21 14.46 7.92
C TYR A 258 5.93 13.76 7.43
N ILE A 259 4.79 14.39 7.69
CA ILE A 259 3.48 13.90 7.22
C ILE A 259 3.38 13.94 5.69
N ASP A 260 3.98 14.91 5.01
CA ASP A 260 4.04 14.96 3.54
C ASP A 260 4.65 13.70 2.92
N TRP A 261 5.68 13.13 3.55
CA TRP A 261 6.25 11.87 3.10
C TRP A 261 5.33 10.67 3.38
N LEU A 262 4.69 10.65 4.55
CA LEU A 262 3.70 9.61 4.86
C LEU A 262 2.57 9.61 3.82
N ILE A 263 2.02 10.79 3.48
CA ILE A 263 0.98 10.92 2.45
C ILE A 263 1.46 10.36 1.10
N LYS A 264 2.72 10.59 0.71
CA LYS A 264 3.28 10.02 -0.53
C LYS A 264 3.33 8.50 -0.50
N PHE A 265 3.77 7.91 0.63
CA PHE A 265 3.76 6.46 0.80
C PHE A 265 2.34 5.90 0.78
N CYS A 266 1.38 6.57 1.42
CA CYS A 266 -0.03 6.18 1.39
C CYS A 266 -0.62 6.23 -0.04
N LYS A 267 -0.29 7.25 -0.85
CA LYS A 267 -0.72 7.31 -2.26
C LYS A 267 -0.21 6.13 -3.10
N CYS A 268 1.01 5.64 -2.80
CA CYS A 268 1.52 4.43 -3.46
C CYS A 268 0.72 3.19 -3.07
N TYR A 269 0.41 3.04 -1.78
CA TYR A 269 -0.44 1.96 -1.27
C TYR A 269 -1.83 2.00 -1.92
N GLU A 270 -2.47 3.15 -2.01
CA GLU A 270 -3.75 3.34 -2.68
C GLU A 270 -3.68 2.91 -4.16
N ARG A 271 -2.67 3.36 -4.90
CA ARG A 271 -2.49 3.03 -6.31
C ARG A 271 -2.45 1.51 -6.56
N TRP A 272 -1.68 0.79 -5.78
CA TRP A 272 -1.55 -0.67 -5.96
C TRP A 272 -2.80 -1.42 -5.54
N ASN A 273 -3.47 -0.97 -4.48
CA ASN A 273 -4.76 -1.53 -4.08
C ASN A 273 -5.86 -1.25 -5.12
N GLU A 274 -5.92 -0.06 -5.73
CA GLU A 274 -6.88 0.26 -6.79
C GLU A 274 -6.70 -0.67 -8.00
N SER A 275 -5.46 -0.91 -8.41
CA SER A 275 -5.15 -1.87 -9.48
C SER A 275 -5.62 -3.28 -9.11
N TYR A 276 -5.34 -3.72 -7.89
CA TYR A 276 -5.74 -5.03 -7.38
C TYR A 276 -7.27 -5.18 -7.29
N CYS A 277 -7.95 -4.19 -6.72
CA CYS A 277 -9.42 -4.14 -6.63
C CYS A 277 -10.07 -4.20 -8.02
N SER A 278 -9.53 -3.49 -9.00
CA SER A 278 -10.05 -3.49 -10.38
C SER A 278 -9.98 -4.89 -11.02
N LYS A 279 -8.93 -5.66 -10.74
CA LYS A 279 -8.82 -7.08 -11.17
C LYS A 279 -9.86 -7.96 -10.47
N LEU A 280 -10.02 -7.81 -9.15
CA LEU A 280 -10.97 -8.60 -8.37
C LEU A 280 -12.43 -8.21 -8.62
N LYS A 281 -12.69 -6.99 -9.11
CA LYS A 281 -14.03 -6.58 -9.52
C LYS A 281 -14.58 -7.47 -10.63
N SER A 282 -13.78 -7.80 -11.66
CA SER A 282 -14.20 -8.71 -12.73
C SER A 282 -14.53 -10.11 -12.20
N VAL A 283 -13.83 -10.55 -11.15
CA VAL A 283 -14.15 -11.79 -10.44
C VAL A 283 -15.48 -11.68 -9.69
N ALA A 284 -15.70 -10.62 -8.94
CA ALA A 284 -16.94 -10.39 -8.20
C ALA A 284 -18.16 -10.28 -9.13
N ASP A 285 -17.99 -9.60 -10.27
CA ASP A 285 -19.04 -9.42 -11.30
C ASP A 285 -19.26 -10.68 -12.19
N SER A 286 -18.56 -11.77 -11.92
CA SER A 286 -18.63 -13.04 -12.69
C SER A 286 -18.09 -12.98 -14.13
N GLU A 287 -17.33 -11.96 -14.47
CA GLU A 287 -16.69 -11.81 -15.77
C GLU A 287 -15.41 -12.65 -15.91
N SER A 288 -14.74 -12.91 -14.77
CA SER A 288 -13.55 -13.77 -14.68
C SER A 288 -13.64 -14.71 -13.47
N SER A 289 -12.68 -15.62 -13.32
CA SER A 289 -12.63 -16.57 -12.20
C SER A 289 -11.28 -16.55 -11.53
N LEU A 290 -11.26 -16.80 -10.20
CA LEU A 290 -10.01 -17.10 -9.54
C LEU A 290 -9.43 -18.42 -10.06
N PRO A 291 -8.09 -18.58 -10.05
CA PRO A 291 -7.46 -19.85 -10.38
C PRO A 291 -8.06 -20.97 -9.54
N ALA A 292 -8.33 -22.13 -10.16
CA ALA A 292 -8.84 -23.29 -9.45
C ALA A 292 -7.68 -24.14 -8.96
N TYR A 293 -7.64 -24.34 -7.66
CA TYR A 293 -6.69 -25.22 -6.97
C TYR A 293 -7.45 -26.33 -6.23
N ASN A 294 -6.79 -27.04 -5.34
CA ASN A 294 -7.50 -27.93 -4.42
C ASN A 294 -8.37 -27.14 -3.43
N ILE A 295 -9.26 -27.83 -2.73
CA ILE A 295 -10.26 -27.20 -1.84
C ILE A 295 -9.60 -26.31 -0.78
N LEU A 296 -8.52 -26.79 -0.15
CA LEU A 296 -7.84 -26.05 0.92
C LEU A 296 -7.11 -24.81 0.37
N GLU A 297 -6.40 -24.92 -0.73
CA GLU A 297 -5.75 -23.77 -1.40
C GLU A 297 -6.77 -22.71 -1.81
N ASN A 298 -7.93 -23.12 -2.32
CA ASN A 298 -9.01 -22.19 -2.65
C ASN A 298 -9.49 -21.43 -1.40
N ARG A 299 -9.64 -22.10 -0.25
CA ARG A 299 -10.03 -21.45 1.02
C ARG A 299 -8.99 -20.42 1.44
N VAL A 300 -7.71 -20.80 1.46
CA VAL A 300 -6.59 -19.91 1.79
C VAL A 300 -6.59 -18.68 0.88
N GLN A 301 -6.72 -18.88 -0.43
CA GLN A 301 -6.74 -17.78 -1.39
C GLN A 301 -7.92 -16.83 -1.21
N ILE A 302 -9.12 -17.36 -0.96
CA ILE A 302 -10.31 -16.52 -0.72
C ILE A 302 -10.09 -15.63 0.51
N TYR A 303 -9.63 -16.20 1.63
CA TYR A 303 -9.34 -15.43 2.83
C TYR A 303 -8.22 -14.41 2.63
N GLU A 304 -7.20 -14.76 1.88
CA GLU A 304 -6.14 -13.82 1.53
C GLU A 304 -6.67 -12.64 0.69
N HIS A 305 -7.45 -12.90 -0.37
CA HIS A 305 -8.09 -11.86 -1.16
C HIS A 305 -9.02 -10.96 -0.32
N LEU A 306 -9.86 -11.57 0.50
CA LEU A 306 -10.75 -10.83 1.39
C LEU A 306 -9.98 -9.99 2.41
N GLY A 307 -8.86 -10.49 2.93
CA GLY A 307 -7.98 -9.77 3.85
C GLY A 307 -7.38 -8.50 3.23
N PHE A 308 -6.88 -8.57 1.99
CA PHE A 308 -6.37 -7.40 1.28
C PHE A 308 -7.49 -6.37 1.01
N LEU A 309 -8.63 -6.83 0.50
CA LEU A 309 -9.76 -5.96 0.20
C LEU A 309 -10.34 -5.31 1.48
N ALA A 310 -10.54 -6.08 2.55
CA ALA A 310 -11.12 -5.58 3.78
C ALA A 310 -10.19 -4.59 4.49
N SER A 311 -8.87 -4.86 4.52
CA SER A 311 -7.88 -3.92 5.03
C SER A 311 -7.91 -2.59 4.28
N TYR A 312 -7.91 -2.64 2.94
CA TYR A 312 -7.96 -1.44 2.12
C TYR A 312 -9.29 -0.68 2.25
N ALA A 313 -10.43 -1.39 2.25
CA ALA A 313 -11.73 -0.76 2.46
C ALA A 313 -11.82 -0.05 3.82
N CYS A 314 -11.32 -0.68 4.90
CA CYS A 314 -11.24 -0.06 6.22
C CYS A 314 -10.29 1.15 6.24
N TYR A 315 -9.16 1.10 5.53
CA TYR A 315 -8.27 2.25 5.37
C TYR A 315 -8.99 3.46 4.75
N LEU A 316 -9.89 3.22 3.79
CA LEU A 316 -10.62 4.28 3.08
C LEU A 316 -11.85 4.81 3.82
N MET A 317 -12.37 4.11 4.82
CA MET A 317 -13.69 4.41 5.43
C MET A 317 -13.89 5.88 5.78
N ASN A 318 -12.89 6.51 6.41
CA ASN A 318 -12.99 7.89 6.87
C ASN A 318 -12.52 8.92 5.85
N THR A 319 -11.68 8.53 4.89
CA THR A 319 -11.06 9.46 3.91
C THR A 319 -11.76 9.48 2.57
N LYS A 320 -12.24 8.32 2.10
CA LYS A 320 -12.92 8.13 0.80
C LYS A 320 -14.09 7.15 0.95
N PRO A 321 -15.19 7.51 1.66
CA PRO A 321 -16.27 6.58 2.01
C PRO A 321 -16.94 5.92 0.80
N GLU A 322 -17.15 6.64 -0.29
CA GLU A 322 -17.75 6.07 -1.51
C GLU A 322 -16.84 5.01 -2.15
N HIS A 323 -15.53 5.22 -2.11
CA HIS A 323 -14.58 4.25 -2.62
C HIS A 323 -14.46 3.02 -1.69
N SER A 324 -14.50 3.23 -0.38
CA SER A 324 -14.62 2.14 0.60
C SER A 324 -15.84 1.27 0.32
N LYS A 325 -17.00 1.87 0.04
CA LYS A 325 -18.23 1.17 -0.32
C LYS A 325 -18.12 0.41 -1.65
N TRP A 326 -17.42 0.97 -2.62
CA TRP A 326 -17.12 0.26 -3.87
C TRP A 326 -16.30 -1.02 -3.61
N VAL A 327 -15.25 -0.96 -2.78
CA VAL A 327 -14.46 -2.15 -2.39
C VAL A 327 -15.31 -3.15 -1.60
N GLN A 328 -16.20 -2.67 -0.71
CA GLN A 328 -17.15 -3.52 0.01
C GLN A 328 -18.02 -4.34 -0.96
N ASN A 329 -18.51 -3.75 -2.03
CA ASN A 329 -19.32 -4.47 -3.02
C ASN A 329 -18.52 -5.60 -3.71
N ILE A 330 -17.21 -5.41 -3.93
CA ILE A 330 -16.34 -6.47 -4.43
C ILE A 330 -16.24 -7.61 -3.41
N ILE A 331 -16.05 -7.29 -2.12
CA ILE A 331 -16.02 -8.28 -1.02
C ILE A 331 -17.29 -9.11 -1.01
N ILE A 332 -18.45 -8.46 -1.03
CA ILE A 332 -19.78 -9.13 -1.02
C ILE A 332 -19.94 -10.01 -2.27
N GLY A 333 -19.52 -9.52 -3.44
CA GLY A 333 -19.57 -10.29 -4.68
C GLY A 333 -18.71 -11.56 -4.62
N ILE A 334 -17.51 -11.48 -4.04
CA ILE A 334 -16.63 -12.64 -3.83
C ILE A 334 -17.25 -13.63 -2.84
N ILE A 335 -17.78 -13.17 -1.71
CA ILE A 335 -18.41 -14.03 -0.69
C ILE A 335 -19.60 -14.78 -1.31
N ASN A 336 -20.46 -14.10 -2.05
CA ASN A 336 -21.63 -14.71 -2.68
C ASN A 336 -21.26 -15.74 -3.75
N ARG A 337 -20.12 -15.56 -4.41
CA ARG A 337 -19.69 -16.43 -5.49
C ARG A 337 -18.91 -17.65 -5.04
N TYR A 338 -18.14 -17.53 -3.96
CA TYR A 338 -17.22 -18.55 -3.48
C TYR A 338 -17.61 -19.06 -2.09
N PRO A 339 -18.40 -20.15 -1.99
CA PRO A 339 -18.81 -20.71 -0.70
C PRO A 339 -17.63 -21.18 0.16
N GLN A 340 -16.42 -21.30 -0.39
CA GLN A 340 -15.19 -21.60 0.36
C GLN A 340 -14.90 -20.58 1.47
N TYR A 341 -15.44 -19.37 1.39
CA TYR A 341 -15.44 -18.39 2.49
C TYR A 341 -16.03 -18.94 3.80
N GLU A 342 -16.94 -19.89 3.75
CA GLU A 342 -17.59 -20.50 4.93
C GLU A 342 -16.60 -21.25 5.82
N TYR A 343 -15.43 -21.63 5.28
CA TYR A 343 -14.42 -22.44 5.94
C TYR A 343 -13.14 -21.62 6.15
N ALA A 344 -13.01 -20.97 7.31
CA ALA A 344 -11.78 -20.28 7.67
C ALA A 344 -10.63 -21.30 7.80
N PRO A 345 -9.56 -21.20 6.99
CA PRO A 345 -8.44 -22.16 7.05
C PRO A 345 -7.62 -22.03 8.32
N TYR A 346 -7.47 -20.82 8.86
CA TYR A 346 -6.64 -20.55 10.03
C TYR A 346 -7.42 -19.89 11.16
N ASP A 347 -6.99 -20.13 12.40
CA ASP A 347 -7.58 -19.52 13.59
C ASP A 347 -7.45 -17.99 13.57
N SER A 348 -6.35 -17.48 13.02
CA SER A 348 -6.11 -16.05 12.84
C SER A 348 -7.00 -15.38 11.76
N ASP A 349 -7.71 -16.16 10.94
CA ASP A 349 -8.56 -15.61 9.87
C ASP A 349 -9.81 -14.88 10.40
N VAL A 350 -10.08 -15.01 11.69
CA VAL A 350 -11.06 -14.14 12.36
C VAL A 350 -10.74 -12.64 12.16
N ARG A 351 -9.48 -12.28 11.93
CA ARG A 351 -9.08 -10.90 11.58
C ARG A 351 -9.81 -10.37 10.35
N VAL A 352 -9.99 -11.19 9.33
CA VAL A 352 -10.72 -10.84 8.09
C VAL A 352 -12.19 -10.60 8.40
N ILE A 353 -12.78 -11.46 9.24
CA ILE A 353 -14.18 -11.34 9.65
C ILE A 353 -14.41 -10.04 10.45
N ILE A 354 -13.47 -9.69 11.36
CA ILE A 354 -13.54 -8.43 12.12
C ILE A 354 -13.43 -7.22 11.19
N MET A 355 -12.52 -7.24 10.21
CA MET A 355 -12.40 -6.15 9.24
C MET A 355 -13.67 -5.99 8.41
N ILE A 356 -14.25 -7.09 7.92
CA ILE A 356 -15.52 -7.08 7.18
C ILE A 356 -16.67 -6.57 8.09
N TYR A 357 -16.72 -7.02 9.35
CA TYR A 357 -17.68 -6.52 10.32
C TYR A 357 -17.59 -5.01 10.51
N ARG A 358 -16.38 -4.47 10.75
CA ARG A 358 -16.18 -3.02 10.92
C ARG A 358 -16.64 -2.24 9.69
N LEU A 359 -16.32 -2.73 8.50
CA LEU A 359 -16.71 -2.13 7.23
C LEU A 359 -18.23 -2.10 7.06
N LEU A 360 -18.91 -3.23 7.26
CA LEU A 360 -20.36 -3.35 7.10
C LEU A 360 -21.11 -2.54 8.17
N LYS A 361 -20.59 -2.50 9.40
CA LYS A 361 -21.14 -1.66 10.48
C LYS A 361 -21.02 -0.17 10.14
N HIS A 362 -19.86 0.28 9.67
CA HIS A 362 -19.63 1.67 9.28
C HIS A 362 -20.62 2.11 8.16
N ASN A 363 -20.88 1.23 7.19
CA ASN A 363 -21.75 1.51 6.06
C ASN A 363 -23.25 1.20 6.33
N GLY A 364 -23.62 0.84 7.56
CA GLY A 364 -25.00 0.60 7.95
C GLY A 364 -25.57 -0.79 7.58
N ASN A 365 -24.74 -1.75 7.16
CA ASN A 365 -25.15 -3.07 6.68
C ASN A 365 -24.97 -4.20 7.72
N VAL A 366 -25.25 -3.93 8.99
CA VAL A 366 -25.01 -4.90 10.09
C VAL A 366 -25.83 -6.19 9.95
N LYS A 367 -27.02 -6.13 9.35
CA LYS A 367 -27.87 -7.32 9.14
C LYS A 367 -27.22 -8.35 8.23
N ASP A 368 -26.50 -7.91 7.21
CA ASP A 368 -25.85 -8.80 6.26
C ASP A 368 -24.73 -9.60 6.94
N ILE A 369 -23.97 -8.97 7.83
CA ILE A 369 -22.93 -9.69 8.56
C ILE A 369 -23.50 -10.71 9.54
N GLY A 370 -24.60 -10.41 10.20
CA GLY A 370 -25.28 -11.38 11.08
C GLY A 370 -25.68 -12.64 10.31
N ALA A 371 -26.27 -12.50 9.12
CA ALA A 371 -26.64 -13.62 8.27
C ALA A 371 -25.42 -14.43 7.80
N ILE A 372 -24.33 -13.74 7.37
CA ILE A 372 -23.07 -14.36 6.98
C ILE A 372 -22.47 -15.16 8.15
N MET A 373 -22.42 -14.58 9.34
CA MET A 373 -21.88 -15.24 10.53
C MET A 373 -22.74 -16.42 10.98
N GLN A 374 -24.05 -16.32 10.95
CA GLN A 374 -24.94 -17.44 11.30
C GLN A 374 -24.72 -18.64 10.37
N TRP A 375 -24.60 -18.39 9.08
CA TRP A 375 -24.34 -19.43 8.10
C TRP A 375 -22.94 -20.05 8.30
N GLN A 376 -21.90 -19.23 8.41
CA GLN A 376 -20.53 -19.67 8.65
C GLN A 376 -20.41 -20.49 9.93
N ALA A 377 -21.02 -20.06 11.02
CA ALA A 377 -20.99 -20.77 12.30
C ALA A 377 -21.53 -22.20 12.20
N ARG A 378 -22.66 -22.39 11.48
CA ARG A 378 -23.23 -23.74 11.26
C ARG A 378 -22.27 -24.63 10.49
N ILE A 379 -21.70 -24.12 9.40
CA ILE A 379 -20.78 -24.88 8.56
C ILE A 379 -19.51 -25.24 9.33
N LEU A 380 -18.92 -24.32 10.07
CA LEU A 380 -17.71 -24.57 10.85
C LEU A 380 -17.95 -25.57 11.99
N ALA A 381 -19.09 -25.46 12.71
CA ALA A 381 -19.43 -26.41 13.76
C ALA A 381 -19.64 -27.82 13.21
N GLU A 382 -20.37 -27.95 12.08
CA GLU A 382 -20.57 -29.23 11.42
C GLU A 382 -19.26 -29.83 10.88
N TYR A 383 -18.42 -29.00 10.29
CA TYR A 383 -17.11 -29.40 9.78
C TYR A 383 -16.21 -29.90 10.92
N TYR A 384 -16.15 -29.17 12.03
CA TYR A 384 -15.41 -29.59 13.21
C TYR A 384 -15.86 -30.96 13.74
N ARG A 385 -17.20 -31.17 13.84
CA ARG A 385 -17.74 -32.48 14.30
C ARG A 385 -17.36 -33.62 13.39
N ARG A 386 -17.25 -33.37 12.08
CA ARG A 386 -16.91 -34.39 11.09
C ARG A 386 -15.41 -34.66 11.01
N GLU A 387 -14.60 -33.59 10.97
CA GLU A 387 -13.18 -33.65 10.64
C GLU A 387 -12.26 -33.45 11.86
N GLY A 388 -12.78 -33.01 13.00
CA GLY A 388 -12.04 -32.79 14.23
C GLY A 388 -11.53 -31.35 14.36
N LYS A 389 -10.22 -31.12 14.29
CA LYS A 389 -9.58 -29.82 14.53
C LYS A 389 -9.73 -28.89 13.34
N TYR A 390 -10.39 -27.75 13.51
CA TYR A 390 -10.49 -26.71 12.50
C TYR A 390 -11.10 -25.41 13.10
N PRO A 391 -10.64 -24.17 12.79
CA PRO A 391 -9.52 -23.83 11.89
C PRO A 391 -8.13 -24.23 12.46
N ALA A 392 -7.07 -24.23 11.60
CA ALA A 392 -5.70 -24.49 12.03
C ALA A 392 -5.19 -23.44 13.01
N GLN A 393 -4.41 -23.86 14.04
CA GLN A 393 -3.93 -22.94 15.08
C GLN A 393 -2.80 -22.02 14.62
N SER A 394 -2.03 -22.44 13.63
CA SER A 394 -0.98 -21.61 13.01
C SER A 394 -1.37 -21.23 11.57
N ASP A 395 -0.73 -20.20 11.03
CA ASP A 395 -0.87 -19.83 9.61
C ASP A 395 -0.02 -20.74 8.69
N SER A 396 0.28 -21.95 9.13
CA SER A 396 1.04 -22.96 8.38
C SER A 396 0.11 -23.75 7.46
N PHE A 397 0.42 -23.72 6.17
CA PHE A 397 -0.32 -24.53 5.20
C PHE A 397 -0.18 -26.03 5.46
N GLU A 398 0.99 -26.46 5.96
CA GLU A 398 1.28 -27.85 6.35
C GLU A 398 0.38 -28.31 7.49
N GLU A 399 0.12 -27.45 8.47
CA GLU A 399 -0.81 -27.77 9.56
C GLU A 399 -2.25 -27.88 9.04
N ALA A 400 -2.69 -26.95 8.20
CA ALA A 400 -4.02 -27.02 7.59
C ALA A 400 -4.19 -28.30 6.75
N VAL A 401 -3.16 -28.70 5.98
CA VAL A 401 -3.15 -29.99 5.26
C VAL A 401 -3.22 -31.17 6.23
N ALA A 402 -2.46 -31.15 7.32
CA ALA A 402 -2.47 -32.23 8.32
C ALA A 402 -3.85 -32.41 8.96
N ILE A 403 -4.58 -31.31 9.19
CA ILE A 403 -5.97 -31.35 9.67
C ILE A 403 -6.89 -31.97 8.63
N GLU A 404 -6.86 -31.52 7.38
CA GLU A 404 -7.67 -32.06 6.29
C GLU A 404 -7.42 -33.57 6.08
N MET A 405 -6.18 -34.00 6.24
CA MET A 405 -5.78 -35.42 6.13
C MET A 405 -5.96 -36.22 7.44
N LYS A 406 -6.53 -35.62 8.48
CA LYS A 406 -6.69 -36.25 9.83
C LYS A 406 -5.37 -36.72 10.47
N GLN A 407 -4.27 -36.04 10.14
CA GLN A 407 -2.91 -36.37 10.62
C GLN A 407 -2.41 -35.44 11.73
N ALA A 408 -3.21 -34.44 12.14
CA ALA A 408 -2.83 -33.50 13.18
C ALA A 408 -2.60 -34.22 14.53
N LYS A 409 -1.41 -34.05 15.10
CA LYS A 409 -0.96 -34.77 16.31
C LYS A 409 -1.16 -34.00 17.60
N GLU A 410 -1.19 -32.67 17.56
CA GLU A 410 -1.27 -31.83 18.75
C GLU A 410 -2.72 -31.50 19.14
N PRO A 411 -3.02 -31.41 20.45
CA PRO A 411 -4.34 -31.03 20.91
C PRO A 411 -4.66 -29.56 20.54
N TYR A 412 -5.89 -29.32 20.16
CA TYR A 412 -6.43 -27.96 19.95
C TYR A 412 -6.77 -27.37 21.33
N VAL A 413 -5.90 -26.50 21.86
CA VAL A 413 -5.98 -26.05 23.27
C VAL A 413 -6.57 -24.64 23.39
N THR A 414 -6.27 -23.78 22.46
CA THR A 414 -6.75 -22.39 22.47
C THR A 414 -7.26 -21.99 21.09
N SER A 415 -8.21 -21.07 21.04
CA SER A 415 -8.71 -20.50 19.79
C SER A 415 -8.98 -19.01 19.95
N ALA A 416 -8.29 -18.23 19.14
CA ALA A 416 -8.60 -16.82 18.94
C ALA A 416 -9.85 -16.67 18.08
N PHE A 417 -10.05 -17.53 17.08
CA PHE A 417 -11.21 -17.51 16.21
C PHE A 417 -12.51 -17.50 17.02
N TRP A 418 -12.72 -18.50 17.87
CA TRP A 418 -13.93 -18.61 18.68
C TRP A 418 -14.01 -17.53 19.76
N GLY A 419 -12.90 -17.08 20.32
CA GLY A 419 -12.86 -15.98 21.27
C GLY A 419 -13.40 -14.68 20.66
N TYR A 420 -12.85 -14.26 19.52
CA TYR A 420 -13.30 -13.05 18.83
C TYR A 420 -14.66 -13.20 18.18
N TYR A 421 -15.03 -14.40 17.76
CA TYR A 421 -16.38 -14.67 17.25
C TYR A 421 -17.45 -14.42 18.31
N LEU A 422 -17.19 -14.84 19.55
CA LEU A 422 -18.04 -14.58 20.71
C LEU A 422 -18.11 -13.07 21.04
N LEU A 423 -17.01 -12.33 20.92
CA LEU A 423 -17.04 -10.87 21.07
C LEU A 423 -17.96 -10.22 20.02
N LEU A 424 -17.85 -10.62 18.75
CA LEU A 424 -18.71 -10.11 17.69
C LEU A 424 -20.18 -10.42 17.94
N ILE A 425 -20.52 -11.61 18.42
CA ILE A 425 -21.89 -11.99 18.83
C ILE A 425 -22.42 -11.04 19.92
N CYS A 426 -21.59 -10.75 20.93
CA CYS A 426 -21.95 -9.83 22.00
C CYS A 426 -22.19 -8.39 21.48
N ILE A 427 -21.33 -7.91 20.58
CA ILE A 427 -21.42 -6.57 20.00
C ILE A 427 -22.64 -6.42 19.09
N MET A 428 -22.99 -7.46 18.35
CA MET A 428 -24.18 -7.48 17.49
C MET A 428 -25.47 -7.71 18.26
N ASP A 429 -25.39 -8.06 19.54
CA ASP A 429 -26.51 -8.48 20.38
C ASP A 429 -27.31 -9.65 19.75
N ASP A 430 -26.60 -10.58 19.10
CA ASP A 430 -27.20 -11.71 18.38
C ASP A 430 -27.37 -12.94 19.30
N ARG A 431 -28.42 -12.91 20.11
CA ARG A 431 -28.81 -14.02 20.99
C ARG A 431 -28.99 -15.33 20.21
N LYS A 432 -29.60 -15.26 19.02
CA LYS A 432 -29.89 -16.46 18.21
C LYS A 432 -28.62 -17.16 17.76
N LEU A 433 -27.63 -16.37 17.36
CA LEU A 433 -26.32 -16.92 16.96
C LEU A 433 -25.59 -17.53 18.17
N TYR A 434 -25.68 -16.89 19.34
CA TYR A 434 -25.12 -17.47 20.57
C TYR A 434 -25.76 -18.82 20.90
N GLU A 435 -27.11 -18.89 20.94
CA GLU A 435 -27.85 -20.12 21.22
C GLU A 435 -27.53 -21.22 20.20
N LEU A 436 -27.41 -20.88 18.93
CA LEU A 436 -27.00 -21.79 17.87
C LEU A 436 -25.63 -22.44 18.12
N LEU A 437 -24.68 -21.68 18.63
CA LEU A 437 -23.31 -22.13 18.85
C LEU A 437 -23.07 -22.72 20.24
N PHE A 438 -23.92 -22.43 21.20
CA PHE A 438 -23.69 -22.75 22.62
C PHE A 438 -23.39 -24.23 22.86
N ASP A 439 -24.21 -25.13 22.31
CA ASP A 439 -24.01 -26.58 22.48
C ASP A 439 -22.70 -27.04 21.84
N PHE A 440 -22.35 -26.54 20.67
CA PHE A 440 -21.08 -26.82 20.02
C PHE A 440 -19.89 -26.34 20.88
N LEU A 441 -19.91 -25.09 21.32
CA LEU A 441 -18.82 -24.46 22.08
C LEU A 441 -18.64 -25.11 23.46
N ARG A 442 -19.73 -25.61 24.06
CA ARG A 442 -19.75 -26.24 25.38
C ARG A 442 -19.38 -27.73 25.34
N ASN A 443 -19.83 -28.47 24.34
CA ASN A 443 -19.74 -29.91 24.31
C ASN A 443 -18.64 -30.40 23.36
N ASP A 444 -18.58 -29.89 22.15
CA ASP A 444 -17.67 -30.38 21.12
C ASP A 444 -16.25 -29.78 21.27
N ILE A 445 -16.13 -28.52 21.72
CA ILE A 445 -14.86 -27.83 21.95
C ILE A 445 -14.69 -27.33 23.38
N LYS A 446 -15.18 -28.12 24.35
CA LYS A 446 -15.14 -27.79 25.79
C LYS A 446 -13.71 -27.56 26.31
N ASP A 447 -12.75 -28.33 25.81
CA ASP A 447 -11.36 -28.29 26.21
C ASP A 447 -10.53 -27.21 25.46
N VAL A 448 -11.17 -26.45 24.59
CA VAL A 448 -10.56 -25.32 23.85
C VAL A 448 -10.85 -24.03 24.57
N THR A 449 -9.82 -23.33 25.03
CA THR A 449 -9.93 -21.99 25.63
C THR A 449 -10.21 -20.95 24.54
N LYS A 450 -11.31 -20.21 24.67
CA LYS A 450 -11.71 -19.14 23.73
C LYS A 450 -11.03 -17.86 24.18
N CYS A 451 -9.87 -17.54 23.58
CA CYS A 451 -9.04 -16.42 24.00
C CYS A 451 -9.14 -15.23 23.04
N VAL A 452 -9.08 -14.05 23.60
CA VAL A 452 -8.90 -12.80 22.87
C VAL A 452 -7.64 -12.10 23.37
N TRP A 453 -6.95 -11.43 22.47
CA TRP A 453 -5.74 -10.66 22.75
C TRP A 453 -5.96 -9.21 22.44
N PHE A 454 -5.42 -8.30 23.23
CA PHE A 454 -5.39 -6.90 22.90
C PHE A 454 -4.07 -6.27 23.31
N MET A 455 -3.61 -5.33 22.46
CA MET A 455 -2.42 -4.55 22.71
C MET A 455 -2.73 -3.43 23.69
N ARG A 456 -1.82 -3.19 24.64
CA ARG A 456 -1.88 -2.02 25.52
C ARG A 456 -1.22 -0.80 24.86
N SER A 457 -1.75 0.38 25.12
CA SER A 457 -1.26 1.63 24.53
C SER A 457 0.20 1.94 24.87
N ASN A 458 0.68 1.53 26.06
CA ASN A 458 2.08 1.69 26.47
C ASN A 458 3.06 0.78 25.69
N GLU A 459 2.56 -0.19 24.94
CA GLU A 459 3.32 -1.16 24.14
C GLU A 459 3.17 -0.94 22.63
N GLU A 460 2.57 0.19 22.24
CA GLU A 460 2.23 0.47 20.84
C GLU A 460 3.41 0.32 19.87
N LEU A 461 4.63 0.69 20.26
CA LEU A 461 5.80 0.54 19.39
C LEU A 461 6.07 -0.91 18.97
N GLN A 462 5.71 -1.88 19.81
CA GLN A 462 5.87 -3.29 19.53
C GLN A 462 4.85 -3.78 18.49
N PHE A 463 3.69 -3.12 18.41
CA PHE A 463 2.66 -3.42 17.40
C PHE A 463 3.17 -3.27 15.96
N TYR A 464 4.18 -2.44 15.77
CA TYR A 464 4.80 -2.21 14.46
C TYR A 464 5.99 -3.17 14.17
N ASP A 465 6.15 -4.23 14.95
CA ASP A 465 7.17 -5.27 14.78
C ASP A 465 6.52 -6.65 14.65
N ARG A 466 7.19 -7.55 13.92
CA ARG A 466 6.67 -8.90 13.61
C ARG A 466 6.36 -9.80 14.83
N TYR A 467 6.94 -9.52 15.97
CA TYR A 467 6.87 -10.38 17.15
C TYR A 467 6.05 -9.77 18.30
N ALA A 468 5.25 -8.75 18.03
CA ALA A 468 4.48 -8.04 19.07
C ALA A 468 3.55 -8.97 19.88
N MET A 469 2.97 -9.99 19.25
CA MET A 469 2.07 -10.94 19.92
C MET A 469 2.76 -11.78 21.00
N ASN A 470 4.08 -11.90 20.97
CA ASN A 470 4.85 -12.64 21.98
C ASN A 470 5.37 -11.77 23.13
N ALA A 471 5.20 -10.45 23.06
CA ALA A 471 5.94 -9.54 23.93
C ALA A 471 5.09 -8.71 24.90
N GLY A 472 3.76 -8.60 24.76
CA GLY A 472 3.05 -7.67 25.62
C GLY A 472 1.53 -7.59 25.51
N GLY A 473 0.86 -8.49 24.83
CA GLY A 473 -0.60 -8.53 24.82
C GLY A 473 -1.15 -9.24 26.06
N GLU A 474 -2.29 -8.78 26.58
CA GLU A 474 -3.04 -9.49 27.60
C GLU A 474 -4.02 -10.46 26.91
N GLY A 475 -3.87 -11.76 27.20
CA GLY A 475 -4.83 -12.79 26.80
C GLY A 475 -5.96 -12.86 27.80
N VAL A 476 -7.19 -12.76 27.34
CA VAL A 476 -8.40 -12.89 28.17
C VAL A 476 -9.28 -13.99 27.63
N GLU A 477 -9.72 -14.88 28.52
CA GLU A 477 -10.67 -15.93 28.18
C GLU A 477 -12.09 -15.35 28.10
N VAL A 478 -12.80 -15.67 27.02
CA VAL A 478 -14.24 -15.37 26.85
C VAL A 478 -15.04 -16.55 27.37
N GLN A 479 -15.58 -16.40 28.58
CA GLN A 479 -16.32 -17.47 29.28
C GLN A 479 -17.75 -17.60 28.77
N LEU A 480 -18.15 -18.83 28.49
CA LEU A 480 -19.54 -19.16 28.17
C LEU A 480 -20.42 -19.07 29.42
N ALA A 481 -21.71 -18.81 29.23
CA ALA A 481 -22.75 -18.92 30.25
C ALA A 481 -24.00 -19.55 29.65
N GLU A 482 -24.77 -20.31 30.46
CA GLU A 482 -26.03 -20.93 29.98
C GLU A 482 -27.06 -19.89 29.55
N ASN A 483 -27.07 -18.74 30.23
CA ASN A 483 -27.91 -17.61 29.89
C ASN A 483 -27.15 -16.58 29.08
N TYR A 484 -27.70 -16.17 27.93
CA TYR A 484 -27.12 -15.15 27.05
C TYR A 484 -26.88 -13.81 27.77
N ASP A 485 -27.80 -13.38 28.65
CA ASP A 485 -27.68 -12.10 29.33
C ASP A 485 -26.45 -12.11 30.27
N THR A 486 -26.21 -13.21 30.99
CA THR A 486 -25.02 -13.41 31.80
C THR A 486 -23.74 -13.47 30.97
N PHE A 487 -23.78 -14.15 29.81
CA PHE A 487 -22.66 -14.14 28.85
C PHE A 487 -22.36 -12.72 28.38
N ARG A 488 -23.39 -11.98 27.98
CA ARG A 488 -23.27 -10.61 27.51
C ARG A 488 -22.65 -9.67 28.56
N GLU A 489 -23.12 -9.72 29.80
CA GLU A 489 -22.58 -8.91 30.90
C GLU A 489 -21.06 -9.15 31.11
N ARG A 490 -20.64 -10.44 31.16
CA ARG A 490 -19.23 -10.81 31.31
C ARG A 490 -18.39 -10.34 30.12
N THR A 491 -18.90 -10.52 28.92
CA THR A 491 -18.20 -10.15 27.69
C THR A 491 -18.12 -8.64 27.51
N GLN A 492 -19.15 -7.87 27.92
CA GLN A 492 -19.10 -6.42 27.91
C GLN A 492 -18.00 -5.85 28.80
N TYR A 493 -17.68 -6.52 29.91
CA TYR A 493 -16.53 -6.10 30.74
C TYR A 493 -15.21 -6.20 29.97
N ILE A 494 -15.00 -7.27 29.20
CA ILE A 494 -13.81 -7.43 28.32
C ILE A 494 -13.77 -6.30 27.31
N LEU A 495 -14.88 -6.03 26.64
CA LEU A 495 -14.97 -4.98 25.61
C LEU A 495 -14.67 -3.58 26.16
N GLN A 496 -15.10 -3.28 27.40
CA GLN A 496 -14.76 -2.01 28.07
C GLN A 496 -13.25 -1.84 28.33
N GLN A 497 -12.49 -2.94 28.47
CA GLN A 497 -11.04 -2.83 28.59
C GLN A 497 -10.41 -2.44 27.25
N TYR A 498 -10.92 -2.97 26.13
CA TYR A 498 -10.47 -2.57 24.80
C TYR A 498 -10.65 -1.07 24.52
N ASP A 499 -11.79 -0.49 24.92
CA ASP A 499 -12.11 0.92 24.65
C ASP A 499 -11.24 1.92 25.42
N LYS A 500 -10.61 1.47 26.50
CA LYS A 500 -9.69 2.30 27.29
C LYS A 500 -8.33 2.50 26.61
N GLU A 501 -7.95 1.58 25.75
CA GLU A 501 -6.65 1.60 25.10
C GLU A 501 -6.70 2.44 23.82
N LYS A 502 -6.05 3.62 23.86
CA LYS A 502 -5.94 4.51 22.69
C LYS A 502 -4.51 4.45 22.14
N MET A 503 -4.42 4.18 20.86
CA MET A 503 -3.17 4.18 20.11
C MET A 503 -2.95 5.53 19.42
N SER A 504 -1.72 5.81 18.99
CA SER A 504 -1.40 7.06 18.30
C SER A 504 -2.20 7.23 17.01
N PHE A 505 -2.48 6.16 16.29
CA PHE A 505 -3.30 6.24 15.07
C PHE A 505 -4.78 6.59 15.34
N ASP A 506 -5.30 6.36 16.56
CA ASP A 506 -6.62 6.85 16.98
C ASP A 506 -6.58 8.38 17.19
N GLU A 507 -5.49 8.89 17.82
CA GLU A 507 -5.31 10.31 18.10
C GLU A 507 -5.10 11.14 16.84
N TYR A 508 -4.38 10.58 15.84
CA TYR A 508 -4.08 11.25 14.59
C TYR A 508 -5.05 10.90 13.44
N CYS A 509 -6.20 10.30 13.75
CA CYS A 509 -7.25 9.95 12.79
C CYS A 509 -6.75 9.08 11.61
N PHE A 510 -5.83 8.17 11.88
CA PHE A 510 -5.28 7.23 10.90
C PHE A 510 -5.61 5.77 11.26
N GLU A 511 -6.85 5.51 11.62
CA GLU A 511 -7.34 4.18 12.05
C GLU A 511 -7.10 3.07 11.02
N GLY A 512 -7.03 3.41 9.73
CA GLY A 512 -6.69 2.47 8.68
C GLY A 512 -5.31 1.81 8.85
N LEU A 513 -4.38 2.44 9.59
CA LEU A 513 -3.08 1.86 9.88
C LEU A 513 -3.19 0.57 10.70
N GLU A 514 -4.11 0.50 11.67
CA GLU A 514 -4.35 -0.73 12.43
C GLU A 514 -4.65 -1.92 11.49
N MET A 515 -5.49 -1.68 10.48
CA MET A 515 -5.85 -2.73 9.51
C MET A 515 -4.66 -3.15 8.65
N ILE A 516 -3.85 -2.20 8.22
CA ILE A 516 -2.61 -2.45 7.47
C ILE A 516 -1.65 -3.31 8.30
N VAL A 517 -1.39 -2.94 9.56
CA VAL A 517 -0.51 -3.68 10.47
C VAL A 517 -1.02 -5.08 10.73
N CYS A 518 -2.31 -5.22 11.06
CA CYS A 518 -2.95 -6.51 11.34
C CYS A 518 -2.91 -7.43 10.12
N ARG A 519 -3.18 -6.90 8.92
CA ARG A 519 -3.07 -7.68 7.70
C ARG A 519 -1.62 -8.12 7.43
N TYR A 520 -0.65 -7.20 7.57
CA TYR A 520 0.74 -7.47 7.23
C TYR A 520 1.40 -8.51 8.17
N TYR A 521 1.21 -8.34 9.48
CA TYR A 521 1.82 -9.21 10.50
C TYR A 521 0.95 -10.40 10.92
N GLY A 522 -0.30 -10.46 10.47
CA GLY A 522 -1.21 -11.52 10.87
C GLY A 522 -1.89 -11.26 12.23
N TYR A 523 -1.83 -10.04 12.76
CA TYR A 523 -2.49 -9.72 14.03
C TYR A 523 -4.00 -9.58 13.87
N ILE A 524 -4.70 -9.74 14.97
CA ILE A 524 -6.15 -9.56 15.01
C ILE A 524 -6.44 -8.11 15.42
N PRO A 525 -7.21 -7.34 14.60
CA PRO A 525 -7.53 -5.96 14.92
C PRO A 525 -8.43 -5.87 16.16
N ARG A 526 -8.36 -4.75 16.86
CA ARG A 526 -9.26 -4.46 17.98
C ARG A 526 -10.71 -4.46 17.49
N VAL A 527 -11.57 -5.06 18.27
CA VAL A 527 -13.02 -5.01 18.03
C VAL A 527 -13.56 -3.73 18.66
N LYS A 528 -13.84 -2.71 17.84
CA LYS A 528 -14.43 -1.43 18.29
C LYS A 528 -15.96 -1.46 18.23
N PHE A 529 -16.59 -0.82 19.23
CA PHE A 529 -18.05 -0.67 19.35
C PHE A 529 -18.66 0.27 18.34
#